data_b64ea35120e8ee3fb53681df38fb86ac
#
_entry.id   b64ea35120e8ee3fb53681df38fb86ac
#
_cell.length_a   1.000
_cell.length_b   1.000
_cell.length_c   1.000
_cell.angle_alpha   90.00
_cell.angle_beta   90.00
_cell.angle_gamma   90.00
#
_symmetry.space_group_name_H-M   'P 1'
#
loop_
_entity.id
_entity.type
_entity.pdbx_description
1 polymer ?
#
loop_
_entity_poly.entity_id
_entity_poly.type
_entity_poly.pdbx_seq_one_letter_code
_entity_poly.pdbx_strand_id
1 'polypeptide(L)'
;MRNELERFYNYISSVERYSQNTRQSYQNDIDGFASFILVTYQISQLTEVTHFHIRSWIVTLMEINSSSHTIHRKISALSTFYKYLRRFEGLGIDPMAKVIRPKANKRLPVTVPKDELSYDQILGTAEPDGYSNAMARLMILFLYTTGIRRSELININEADIDFSRMILKVTGKGKKERFVPISSDLVIETEKFKLLKKSSLPMGEENLLFLTLH
;
A
#
# COMPACT_ATOMS: atom_id res chain seq x y z
N MET A 1 -4.15 24.20 16.36
CA MET A 1 -3.74 23.34 15.24
C MET A 1 -2.88 22.16 15.69
N ARG A 2 -1.67 22.37 16.25
CA ARG A 2 -0.76 21.24 16.58
C ARG A 2 -1.37 20.22 17.55
N ASN A 3 -1.98 20.68 18.63
CA ASN A 3 -2.62 19.79 19.62
C ASN A 3 -3.80 18.99 19.06
N GLU A 4 -4.58 19.55 18.14
CA GLU A 4 -5.71 18.84 17.47
C GLU A 4 -5.17 17.73 16.57
N LEU A 5 -4.10 17.99 15.83
CA LEU A 5 -3.44 17.03 14.96
C LEU A 5 -2.83 15.88 15.77
N GLU A 6 -2.10 16.17 16.83
CA GLU A 6 -1.49 15.16 17.70
C GLU A 6 -2.56 14.23 18.32
N ARG A 7 -3.67 14.78 18.82
CA ARG A 7 -4.77 13.95 19.35
C ARG A 7 -5.40 13.06 18.28
N PHE A 8 -5.59 13.60 17.07
CA PHE A 8 -6.10 12.80 15.96
C PHE A 8 -5.12 11.71 15.54
N TYR A 9 -3.81 12.00 15.47
CA TYR A 9 -2.81 10.98 15.11
C TYR A 9 -2.72 9.87 16.14
N ASN A 10 -2.83 10.22 17.43
CA ASN A 10 -2.93 9.23 18.50
C ASN A 10 -4.19 8.37 18.36
N TYR A 11 -5.33 9.00 18.05
CA TYR A 11 -6.58 8.29 17.81
C TYR A 11 -6.47 7.29 16.65
N ILE A 12 -5.99 7.68 15.48
CA ILE A 12 -5.86 6.75 14.35
C ILE A 12 -4.78 5.68 14.59
N SER A 13 -3.83 5.95 15.47
CA SER A 13 -2.80 4.99 15.87
C SER A 13 -3.34 3.92 16.81
N SER A 14 -4.30 4.26 17.66
CA SER A 14 -4.96 3.32 18.59
C SER A 14 -6.04 2.45 17.92
N VAL A 15 -6.49 2.82 16.71
CA VAL A 15 -7.52 2.07 15.97
C VAL A 15 -6.85 1.03 15.08
N GLU A 16 -6.96 -0.24 15.43
CA GLU A 16 -6.30 -1.38 14.74
C GLU A 16 -6.59 -1.50 13.23
N ARG A 17 -7.75 -1.00 12.76
CA ARG A 17 -8.13 -1.07 11.34
C ARG A 17 -7.27 -0.25 10.39
N TYR A 18 -6.51 0.71 10.92
CA TYR A 18 -5.62 1.54 10.10
C TYR A 18 -4.22 0.92 10.03
N SER A 19 -3.80 0.49 8.84
CA SER A 19 -2.42 0.05 8.62
C SER A 19 -1.43 1.20 8.84
N GLN A 20 -0.17 0.87 9.14
CA GLN A 20 0.89 1.87 9.30
C GLN A 20 0.98 2.80 8.07
N ASN A 21 0.94 2.25 6.86
CA ASN A 21 0.96 3.02 5.62
C ASN A 21 -0.26 3.96 5.48
N THR A 22 -1.44 3.54 5.95
CA THR A 22 -2.64 4.39 5.94
C THR A 22 -2.49 5.54 6.91
N ARG A 23 -1.97 5.28 8.12
CA ARG A 23 -1.71 6.31 9.14
C ARG A 23 -0.73 7.35 8.63
N GLN A 24 0.41 6.91 8.10
CA GLN A 24 1.42 7.80 7.54
C GLN A 24 0.88 8.63 6.37
N SER A 25 0.12 8.00 5.47
CA SER A 25 -0.50 8.73 4.34
C SER A 25 -1.50 9.78 4.81
N TYR A 26 -2.31 9.47 5.82
CA TYR A 26 -3.27 10.43 6.37
C TYR A 26 -2.56 11.57 7.09
N GLN A 27 -1.53 11.28 7.86
CA GLN A 27 -0.71 12.30 8.50
C GLN A 27 -0.12 13.27 7.47
N ASN A 28 0.57 12.76 6.46
CA ASN A 28 1.15 13.59 5.40
C ASN A 28 0.09 14.43 4.66
N ASP A 29 -1.10 13.87 4.44
CA ASP A 29 -2.18 14.58 3.74
C ASP A 29 -2.77 15.72 4.58
N ILE A 30 -2.95 15.49 5.87
CA ILE A 30 -3.54 16.47 6.79
C ILE A 30 -2.51 17.55 7.15
N ASP A 31 -1.24 17.19 7.34
CA ASP A 31 -0.16 18.17 7.56
C ASP A 31 0.00 19.09 6.34
N GLY A 32 -0.08 18.53 5.12
CA GLY A 32 -0.07 19.31 3.89
C GLY A 32 -1.26 20.28 3.79
N PHE A 33 -2.45 19.84 4.20
CA PHE A 33 -3.62 20.71 4.27
C PHE A 33 -3.48 21.80 5.34
N ALA A 34 -3.04 21.44 6.54
CA ALA A 34 -2.83 22.37 7.64
C ALA A 34 -1.82 23.47 7.27
N SER A 35 -0.73 23.09 6.61
CA SER A 35 0.27 24.03 6.08
C SER A 35 -0.32 24.97 5.03
N PHE A 36 -1.12 24.45 4.09
CA PHE A 36 -1.82 25.27 3.10
C PHE A 36 -2.76 26.30 3.75
N ILE A 37 -3.56 25.88 4.72
CA ILE A 37 -4.50 26.75 5.43
C ILE A 37 -3.77 27.85 6.20
N LEU A 38 -2.69 27.50 6.87
CA LEU A 38 -1.88 28.46 7.62
C LEU A 38 -1.22 29.50 6.70
N VAL A 39 -0.63 29.05 5.61
CA VAL A 39 0.11 29.93 4.68
C VAL A 39 -0.84 30.80 3.85
N THR A 40 -1.94 30.24 3.35
CA THR A 40 -2.81 30.94 2.39
C THR A 40 -3.85 31.80 3.09
N TYR A 41 -4.37 31.35 4.24
CA TYR A 41 -5.50 32.02 4.91
C TYR A 41 -5.14 32.52 6.31
N GLN A 42 -3.93 32.25 6.81
CA GLN A 42 -3.46 32.62 8.15
C GLN A 42 -4.36 32.07 9.28
N ILE A 43 -5.12 30.99 9.00
CA ILE A 43 -5.96 30.32 9.97
C ILE A 43 -5.10 29.36 10.80
N SER A 44 -5.10 29.55 12.11
CA SER A 44 -4.31 28.77 13.06
C SER A 44 -5.08 27.63 13.73
N GLN A 45 -6.39 27.57 13.57
CA GLN A 45 -7.25 26.51 14.14
C GLN A 45 -8.03 25.82 13.02
N LEU A 46 -7.89 24.49 12.90
CA LEU A 46 -8.58 23.72 11.85
C LEU A 46 -10.11 23.66 12.07
N THR A 47 -10.58 24.01 13.26
CA THR A 47 -12.00 24.17 13.58
C THR A 47 -12.65 25.39 12.90
N GLU A 48 -11.88 26.40 12.50
CA GLU A 48 -12.36 27.59 11.78
C GLU A 48 -12.45 27.38 10.26
N VAL A 49 -11.94 26.24 9.78
CA VAL A 49 -11.94 25.92 8.35
C VAL A 49 -13.35 25.67 7.85
N THR A 50 -13.67 26.26 6.70
CA THR A 50 -14.95 26.10 6.01
C THR A 50 -14.80 25.26 4.74
N HIS A 51 -15.91 24.88 4.16
CA HIS A 51 -15.92 24.16 2.87
C HIS A 51 -15.26 24.95 1.72
N PHE A 52 -15.24 26.28 1.78
CA PHE A 52 -14.55 27.12 0.79
C PHE A 52 -13.04 26.91 0.82
N HIS A 53 -12.45 26.87 2.00
CA HIS A 53 -11.01 26.64 2.18
C HIS A 53 -10.60 25.25 1.66
N ILE A 54 -11.43 24.23 1.91
CA ILE A 54 -11.18 22.87 1.41
C ILE A 54 -11.28 22.81 -0.12
N ARG A 55 -12.27 23.50 -0.69
CA ARG A 55 -12.39 23.60 -2.16
C ARG A 55 -11.20 24.31 -2.78
N SER A 56 -10.74 25.41 -2.20
CA SER A 56 -9.55 26.13 -2.65
C SER A 56 -8.33 25.19 -2.68
N TRP A 57 -8.12 24.42 -1.60
CA TRP A 57 -7.03 23.45 -1.60
C TRP A 57 -7.16 22.38 -2.67
N ILE A 58 -8.37 21.89 -2.93
CA ILE A 58 -8.61 20.93 -4.02
C ILE A 58 -8.26 21.54 -5.38
N VAL A 59 -8.63 22.81 -5.61
CA VAL A 59 -8.28 23.53 -6.84
C VAL A 59 -6.76 23.63 -6.99
N THR A 60 -6.03 24.05 -5.95
CA THR A 60 -4.57 24.12 -5.97
C THR A 60 -3.94 22.73 -6.27
N LEU A 61 -4.50 21.64 -5.71
CA LEU A 61 -4.02 20.29 -6.03
C LEU A 61 -4.24 19.92 -7.50
N MET A 62 -5.32 20.40 -8.13
CA MET A 62 -5.59 20.20 -9.56
C MET A 62 -4.64 21.01 -10.42
N GLU A 63 -4.35 22.26 -10.06
CA GLU A 63 -3.41 23.15 -10.76
C GLU A 63 -1.99 22.60 -10.80
N ILE A 64 -1.54 21.94 -9.71
CA ILE A 64 -0.24 21.24 -9.68
C ILE A 64 -0.29 19.82 -10.29
N ASN A 65 -1.34 19.52 -11.07
CA ASN A 65 -1.53 18.24 -11.76
C ASN A 65 -1.51 17.00 -10.87
N SER A 66 -1.97 17.11 -9.62
CA SER A 66 -2.15 15.94 -8.76
C SER A 66 -3.15 14.96 -9.36
N SER A 67 -2.84 13.66 -9.31
CA SER A 67 -3.75 12.64 -9.84
C SER A 67 -5.10 12.64 -9.10
N SER A 68 -6.19 12.33 -9.80
CA SER A 68 -7.53 12.22 -9.20
C SER A 68 -7.54 11.25 -8.01
N HIS A 69 -6.76 10.15 -8.08
CA HIS A 69 -6.63 9.19 -6.98
C HIS A 69 -5.99 9.84 -5.74
N THR A 70 -4.94 10.64 -5.93
CA THR A 70 -4.27 11.39 -4.85
C THR A 70 -5.23 12.37 -4.20
N ILE A 71 -5.98 13.14 -5.00
CA ILE A 71 -6.96 14.11 -4.51
C ILE A 71 -8.06 13.39 -3.71
N HIS A 72 -8.57 12.27 -4.20
CA HIS A 72 -9.59 11.48 -3.51
C HIS A 72 -9.09 10.92 -2.17
N ARG A 73 -7.83 10.46 -2.11
CA ARG A 73 -7.21 10.00 -0.86
C ARG A 73 -7.10 11.14 0.15
N LYS A 74 -6.65 12.31 -0.30
CA LYS A 74 -6.52 13.53 0.53
C LYS A 74 -7.88 13.99 1.07
N ILE A 75 -8.92 14.01 0.25
CA ILE A 75 -10.30 14.30 0.69
C ILE A 75 -10.79 13.26 1.71
N SER A 76 -10.43 11.99 1.54
CA SER A 76 -10.79 10.92 2.49
C SER A 76 -10.09 11.07 3.83
N ALA A 77 -8.82 11.50 3.84
CA ALA A 77 -8.08 11.82 5.06
C ALA A 77 -8.74 12.98 5.82
N LEU A 78 -9.05 14.08 5.13
CA LEU A 78 -9.78 15.21 5.72
C LEU A 78 -11.17 14.82 6.24
N SER A 79 -11.91 14.01 5.49
CA SER A 79 -13.22 13.53 5.94
C SER A 79 -13.12 12.71 7.23
N THR A 80 -12.06 11.92 7.37
CA THR A 80 -11.81 11.15 8.60
C THR A 80 -11.43 12.07 9.77
N PHE A 81 -10.59 13.08 9.51
CA PHE A 81 -10.20 14.08 10.50
C PHE A 81 -11.38 14.90 11.01
N TYR A 82 -12.19 15.46 10.11
CA TYR A 82 -13.36 16.27 10.51
C TYR A 82 -14.46 15.44 11.18
N LYS A 83 -14.62 14.17 10.83
CA LYS A 83 -15.47 13.22 11.57
C LYS A 83 -14.97 13.03 13.01
N TYR A 84 -13.64 12.93 13.19
CA TYR A 84 -13.05 12.87 14.52
C TYR A 84 -13.33 14.13 15.33
N LEU A 85 -13.06 15.32 14.77
CA LEU A 85 -13.31 16.60 15.45
C LEU A 85 -14.78 16.75 15.86
N ARG A 86 -15.71 16.35 15.00
CA ARG A 86 -17.14 16.38 15.34
C ARG A 86 -17.50 15.45 16.48
N ARG A 87 -16.92 14.27 16.49
CA ARG A 87 -17.27 13.24 17.47
C ARG A 87 -16.63 13.47 18.84
N PHE A 88 -15.41 13.97 18.88
CA PHE A 88 -14.61 14.01 20.09
C PHE A 88 -14.24 15.43 20.56
N GLU A 89 -14.25 16.41 19.67
CA GLU A 89 -13.84 17.78 19.95
C GLU A 89 -15.02 18.77 19.83
N GLY A 90 -16.24 18.30 19.64
CA GLY A 90 -17.46 19.13 19.64
C GLY A 90 -17.60 20.07 18.45
N LEU A 91 -16.97 19.81 17.31
CA LEU A 91 -17.12 20.63 16.09
C LEU A 91 -18.58 20.61 15.62
N GLY A 92 -19.27 21.77 15.65
CA GLY A 92 -20.69 21.86 15.32
C GLY A 92 -21.00 21.73 13.83
N ILE A 93 -20.21 22.37 12.96
CA ILE A 93 -20.44 22.41 11.51
C ILE A 93 -19.40 21.54 10.80
N ASP A 94 -19.88 20.65 9.95
CA ASP A 94 -19.01 19.80 9.13
C ASP A 94 -18.55 20.54 7.87
N PRO A 95 -17.29 20.95 7.74
CA PRO A 95 -16.81 21.64 6.55
C PRO A 95 -16.75 20.71 5.34
N MET A 96 -16.81 19.39 5.54
CA MET A 96 -16.82 18.42 4.46
C MET A 96 -18.20 18.24 3.80
N ALA A 97 -19.29 18.67 4.46
CA ALA A 97 -20.66 18.40 4.01
C ALA A 97 -20.97 18.91 2.59
N LYS A 98 -20.35 20.03 2.18
CA LYS A 98 -20.54 20.66 0.87
C LYS A 98 -19.35 20.45 -0.09
N VAL A 99 -18.42 19.55 0.23
CA VAL A 99 -17.24 19.27 -0.59
C VAL A 99 -17.60 18.24 -1.66
N ILE A 100 -17.53 18.66 -2.93
CA ILE A 100 -17.74 17.78 -4.08
C ILE A 100 -16.40 17.16 -4.47
N ARG A 101 -16.38 15.83 -4.60
CA ARG A 101 -15.19 15.12 -5.08
C ARG A 101 -15.06 15.29 -6.60
N PRO A 102 -13.89 15.63 -7.14
CA PRO A 102 -13.65 15.63 -8.57
C PRO A 102 -13.97 14.25 -9.20
N LYS A 103 -14.41 14.23 -10.44
CA LYS A 103 -14.59 12.96 -11.15
C LYS A 103 -13.24 12.24 -11.28
N ALA A 104 -13.19 10.98 -10.88
CA ALA A 104 -12.03 10.15 -11.12
C ALA A 104 -12.07 9.64 -12.57
N ASN A 105 -11.00 9.88 -13.32
CA ASN A 105 -10.82 9.20 -14.60
C ASN A 105 -10.54 7.73 -14.31
N LYS A 106 -11.50 6.85 -14.55
CA LYS A 106 -11.30 5.40 -14.51
C LYS A 106 -10.41 5.02 -15.70
N ARG A 107 -9.11 4.91 -15.47
CA ARG A 107 -8.26 4.21 -16.43
C ARG A 107 -8.64 2.73 -16.36
N LEU A 108 -9.01 2.17 -17.50
CA LEU A 108 -9.17 0.73 -17.59
C LEU A 108 -7.81 0.07 -17.31
N PRO A 109 -7.79 -1.04 -16.57
CA PRO A 109 -6.55 -1.80 -16.40
C PRO A 109 -6.00 -2.17 -17.77
N VAL A 110 -4.74 -1.90 -18.02
CA VAL A 110 -4.04 -2.44 -19.18
C VAL A 110 -3.79 -3.91 -18.86
N THR A 111 -4.44 -4.80 -19.58
CA THR A 111 -4.17 -6.23 -19.49
C THR A 111 -2.95 -6.53 -20.33
N VAL A 112 -1.98 -7.21 -19.75
CA VAL A 112 -0.87 -7.76 -20.53
C VAL A 112 -1.42 -8.96 -21.33
N PRO A 113 -1.22 -9.02 -22.66
CA PRO A 113 -1.65 -10.14 -23.47
C PRO A 113 -1.10 -11.46 -22.94
N LYS A 114 -1.89 -12.54 -23.01
CA LYS A 114 -1.44 -13.87 -22.54
C LYS A 114 -0.18 -14.34 -23.24
N ASP A 115 -0.01 -13.92 -24.48
CA ASP A 115 1.11 -14.28 -25.35
C ASP A 115 2.44 -13.64 -24.88
N GLU A 116 2.36 -12.50 -24.16
CA GLU A 116 3.53 -11.78 -23.63
C GLU A 116 3.91 -12.22 -22.21
N LEU A 117 3.09 -13.04 -21.55
CA LEU A 117 3.28 -13.53 -20.19
C LEU A 117 2.98 -15.03 -20.08
N SER A 118 3.43 -15.82 -21.08
CA SER A 118 3.37 -17.26 -20.92
C SER A 118 4.36 -17.72 -19.83
N TYR A 119 4.04 -18.84 -19.20
CA TYR A 119 4.92 -19.44 -18.19
C TYR A 119 6.34 -19.63 -18.73
N ASP A 120 6.46 -20.10 -19.98
CA ASP A 120 7.74 -20.33 -20.67
C ASP A 120 8.50 -19.00 -20.90
N GLN A 121 7.80 -17.91 -21.16
CA GLN A 121 8.44 -16.59 -21.31
C GLN A 121 8.92 -16.02 -19.99
N ILE A 122 8.18 -16.25 -18.90
CA ILE A 122 8.59 -15.83 -17.54
C ILE A 122 9.82 -16.63 -17.10
N LEU A 123 9.81 -17.93 -17.34
CA LEU A 123 10.94 -18.80 -17.04
C LEU A 123 12.13 -18.53 -17.96
N GLY A 124 11.88 -18.15 -19.23
CA GLY A 124 12.92 -18.02 -20.24
C GLY A 124 13.57 -19.36 -20.59
N THR A 125 14.43 -19.33 -21.57
CA THR A 125 15.19 -20.54 -22.02
C THR A 125 16.52 -20.70 -21.28
N ALA A 126 17.00 -19.66 -20.60
CA ALA A 126 18.27 -19.68 -19.89
C ALA A 126 18.07 -19.62 -18.37
N GLU A 127 18.92 -20.31 -17.63
CA GLU A 127 18.98 -20.15 -16.17
C GLU A 127 19.31 -18.68 -15.81
N PRO A 128 18.67 -18.11 -14.77
CA PRO A 128 18.92 -16.73 -14.38
C PRO A 128 20.36 -16.55 -13.89
N ASP A 129 21.03 -15.54 -14.42
CA ASP A 129 22.37 -15.18 -13.98
C ASP A 129 22.32 -14.46 -12.60
N GLY A 130 22.79 -15.17 -11.59
CA GLY A 130 22.91 -14.67 -10.23
C GLY A 130 21.62 -14.59 -9.42
N TYR A 131 21.82 -14.33 -8.12
CA TYR A 131 20.76 -14.34 -7.10
C TYR A 131 19.62 -13.34 -7.38
N SER A 132 19.96 -12.11 -7.77
CA SER A 132 18.97 -11.05 -7.97
C SER A 132 18.01 -11.35 -9.13
N ASN A 133 18.53 -11.89 -10.22
CA ASN A 133 17.72 -12.27 -11.38
C ASN A 133 16.85 -13.50 -11.07
N ALA A 134 17.39 -14.48 -10.35
CA ALA A 134 16.63 -15.64 -9.89
C ALA A 134 15.50 -15.23 -8.93
N MET A 135 15.76 -14.30 -8.01
CA MET A 135 14.76 -13.75 -7.10
C MET A 135 13.64 -13.02 -7.86
N ALA A 136 14.00 -12.13 -8.79
CA ALA A 136 13.03 -11.38 -9.59
C ALA A 136 12.13 -12.31 -10.41
N ARG A 137 12.73 -13.30 -11.07
CA ARG A 137 12.02 -14.33 -11.84
C ARG A 137 11.03 -15.10 -10.97
N LEU A 138 11.47 -15.58 -9.81
CA LEU A 138 10.60 -16.31 -8.90
C LEU A 138 9.47 -15.44 -8.33
N MET A 139 9.75 -14.18 -8.02
CA MET A 139 8.72 -13.21 -7.60
C MET A 139 7.63 -13.02 -8.67
N ILE A 140 8.02 -12.85 -9.92
CA ILE A 140 7.07 -12.73 -11.04
C ILE A 140 6.23 -13.99 -11.16
N LEU A 141 6.86 -15.16 -11.05
CA LEU A 141 6.19 -16.45 -11.13
C LEU A 141 5.14 -16.62 -10.02
N PHE A 142 5.48 -16.28 -8.77
CA PHE A 142 4.52 -16.28 -7.67
C PHE A 142 3.33 -15.34 -7.95
N LEU A 143 3.59 -14.11 -8.38
CA LEU A 143 2.52 -13.15 -8.65
C LEU A 143 1.60 -13.63 -9.77
N TYR A 144 2.18 -14.17 -10.84
CA TYR A 144 1.44 -14.64 -12.02
C TYR A 144 0.60 -15.88 -11.73
N THR A 145 1.18 -16.88 -11.07
CA THR A 145 0.50 -18.18 -10.87
C THR A 145 -0.48 -18.16 -9.70
N THR A 146 -0.23 -17.35 -8.67
CA THR A 146 -1.03 -17.37 -7.43
C THR A 146 -1.94 -16.15 -7.27
N GLY A 147 -1.70 -15.07 -7.98
CA GLY A 147 -2.46 -13.82 -7.85
C GLY A 147 -2.34 -13.15 -6.47
N ILE A 148 -1.32 -13.48 -5.68
CA ILE A 148 -1.08 -12.83 -4.38
C ILE A 148 -0.65 -11.37 -4.57
N ARG A 149 -0.90 -10.53 -3.55
CA ARG A 149 -0.50 -9.13 -3.61
C ARG A 149 1.01 -8.97 -3.40
N ARG A 150 1.60 -7.93 -3.98
CA ARG A 150 3.02 -7.59 -3.77
C ARG A 150 3.42 -7.57 -2.29
N SER A 151 2.58 -6.96 -1.43
CA SER A 151 2.85 -6.90 0.01
C SER A 151 2.75 -8.24 0.72
N GLU A 152 2.00 -9.19 0.18
CA GLU A 152 1.93 -10.56 0.67
C GLU A 152 3.16 -11.33 0.24
N LEU A 153 3.57 -11.18 -1.03
CA LEU A 153 4.74 -11.84 -1.60
C LEU A 153 6.02 -11.54 -0.82
N ILE A 154 6.32 -10.27 -0.57
CA ILE A 154 7.56 -9.87 0.13
C ILE A 154 7.63 -10.32 1.59
N ASN A 155 6.51 -10.73 2.17
CA ASN A 155 6.42 -11.21 3.55
C ASN A 155 6.23 -12.75 3.64
N ILE A 156 6.43 -13.49 2.54
CA ILE A 156 6.39 -14.95 2.58
C ILE A 156 7.59 -15.47 3.36
N ASN A 157 7.32 -16.26 4.39
CA ASN A 157 8.33 -17.06 5.06
C ASN A 157 8.47 -18.42 4.37
N GLU A 158 9.65 -19.02 4.43
CA GLU A 158 9.86 -20.35 3.89
C GLU A 158 8.94 -21.40 4.55
N ALA A 159 8.61 -21.20 5.84
CA ALA A 159 7.70 -22.05 6.58
C ALA A 159 6.21 -21.91 6.16
N ASP A 160 5.88 -20.86 5.40
CA ASP A 160 4.52 -20.67 4.88
C ASP A 160 4.21 -21.54 3.67
N ILE A 161 5.22 -22.23 3.12
CA ILE A 161 5.09 -23.10 1.95
C ILE A 161 5.08 -24.56 2.39
N ASP A 162 3.93 -25.20 2.21
CA ASP A 162 3.83 -26.66 2.36
C ASP A 162 4.05 -27.31 0.98
N PHE A 163 5.28 -27.77 0.75
CA PHE A 163 5.67 -28.39 -0.51
C PHE A 163 4.95 -29.73 -0.75
N SER A 164 4.63 -30.47 0.31
CA SER A 164 3.98 -31.77 0.23
C SER A 164 2.52 -31.66 -0.19
N ARG A 165 1.84 -30.61 0.30
CA ARG A 165 0.45 -30.32 -0.04
C ARG A 165 0.29 -29.35 -1.19
N MET A 166 1.39 -28.79 -1.68
CA MET A 166 1.40 -27.74 -2.71
C MET A 166 0.52 -26.54 -2.33
N ILE A 167 0.70 -26.04 -1.10
CA ILE A 167 -0.11 -24.94 -0.56
C ILE A 167 0.82 -23.85 0.00
N LEU A 168 0.49 -22.61 -0.32
CA LEU A 168 1.07 -21.41 0.27
C LEU A 168 0.10 -20.79 1.26
N LYS A 169 0.52 -20.58 2.50
CA LYS A 169 -0.19 -19.79 3.49
C LYS A 169 0.14 -18.31 3.28
N VAL A 170 -0.87 -17.48 3.07
CA VAL A 170 -0.74 -16.04 2.83
C VAL A 170 -1.45 -15.26 3.91
N THR A 171 -0.72 -14.36 4.55
CA THR A 171 -1.29 -13.43 5.56
C THR A 171 -1.61 -12.08 4.90
N GLY A 172 -2.88 -11.74 4.86
CA GLY A 172 -3.39 -10.53 4.24
C GLY A 172 -3.66 -9.38 5.23
N LYS A 173 -4.37 -8.36 4.74
CA LYS A 173 -4.77 -7.20 5.54
C LYS A 173 -5.58 -7.64 6.78
N GLY A 174 -5.18 -7.10 7.96
CA GLY A 174 -5.83 -7.43 9.23
C GLY A 174 -5.47 -8.81 9.78
N LYS A 175 -4.28 -9.32 9.41
CA LYS A 175 -3.77 -10.63 9.83
C LYS A 175 -4.68 -11.82 9.44
N LYS A 176 -5.52 -11.64 8.42
CA LYS A 176 -6.34 -12.73 7.90
C LYS A 176 -5.49 -13.65 7.05
N GLU A 177 -5.50 -14.93 7.39
CA GLU A 177 -4.79 -15.97 6.66
C GLU A 177 -5.70 -16.62 5.60
N ARG A 178 -5.10 -16.99 4.48
CA ARG A 178 -5.73 -17.83 3.46
C ARG A 178 -4.70 -18.77 2.86
N PHE A 179 -5.17 -19.89 2.37
CA PHE A 179 -4.36 -20.87 1.67
C PHE A 179 -4.54 -20.70 0.16
N VAL A 180 -3.43 -20.73 -0.57
CA VAL A 180 -3.40 -20.58 -2.03
C VAL A 180 -2.70 -21.83 -2.60
N PRO A 181 -3.33 -22.56 -3.53
CA PRO A 181 -2.67 -23.68 -4.18
C PRO A 181 -1.51 -23.17 -5.05
N ILE A 182 -0.42 -23.92 -5.08
CA ILE A 182 0.76 -23.66 -5.90
C ILE A 182 0.99 -24.83 -6.85
N SER A 183 1.54 -24.54 -8.05
CA SER A 183 1.85 -25.58 -9.05
C SER A 183 3.14 -26.33 -8.69
N SER A 184 3.28 -27.54 -9.23
CA SER A 184 4.51 -28.33 -9.13
C SER A 184 5.73 -27.57 -9.64
N ASP A 185 5.56 -26.80 -10.72
CA ASP A 185 6.65 -26.05 -11.32
C ASP A 185 7.09 -24.89 -10.41
N LEU A 186 6.13 -24.22 -9.76
CA LEU A 186 6.45 -23.18 -8.77
C LEU A 186 7.19 -23.77 -7.56
N VAL A 187 6.85 -25.00 -7.16
CA VAL A 187 7.57 -25.74 -6.10
C VAL A 187 9.01 -25.98 -6.51
N ILE A 188 9.24 -26.53 -7.71
CA ILE A 188 10.59 -26.83 -8.25
C ILE A 188 11.44 -25.55 -8.30
N GLU A 189 10.90 -24.47 -8.87
CA GLU A 189 11.65 -23.21 -8.97
C GLU A 189 11.92 -22.59 -7.59
N THR A 190 11.03 -22.76 -6.64
CA THR A 190 11.24 -22.31 -5.26
C THR A 190 12.35 -23.09 -4.58
N GLU A 191 12.40 -24.39 -4.75
CA GLU A 191 13.48 -25.22 -4.18
C GLU A 191 14.84 -24.89 -4.78
N LYS A 192 14.93 -24.71 -6.11
CA LYS A 192 16.15 -24.23 -6.76
C LYS A 192 16.62 -22.89 -6.19
N PHE A 193 15.69 -21.94 -6.06
CA PHE A 193 16.00 -20.63 -5.50
C PHE A 193 16.49 -20.70 -4.05
N LYS A 194 15.90 -21.57 -3.22
CA LYS A 194 16.36 -21.78 -1.82
C LYS A 194 17.78 -22.31 -1.76
N LEU A 195 18.20 -23.17 -2.67
CA LEU A 195 19.57 -23.64 -2.77
C LEU A 195 20.52 -22.49 -3.13
N LEU A 196 20.16 -21.69 -4.14
CA LEU A 196 20.92 -20.52 -4.55
C LEU A 196 21.02 -19.48 -3.43
N LYS A 197 19.92 -19.23 -2.70
CA LYS A 197 19.87 -18.33 -1.55
C LYS A 197 20.88 -18.74 -0.48
N LYS A 198 20.95 -20.04 -0.13
CA LYS A 198 21.89 -20.57 0.86
C LYS A 198 23.35 -20.38 0.46
N SER A 199 23.67 -20.43 -0.83
CA SER A 199 25.04 -20.23 -1.32
C SER A 199 25.41 -18.75 -1.46
N SER A 200 24.43 -17.86 -1.60
CA SER A 200 24.62 -16.43 -1.90
C SER A 200 24.56 -15.52 -0.66
N LEU A 201 23.93 -15.99 0.42
CA LEU A 201 23.71 -15.21 1.64
C LEU A 201 24.48 -15.80 2.81
N PRO A 202 25.07 -14.98 3.73
CA PRO A 202 25.67 -15.47 4.96
C PRO A 202 24.66 -16.22 5.80
N MET A 203 25.11 -17.30 6.45
CA MET A 203 24.25 -18.11 7.34
C MET A 203 23.76 -17.26 8.52
N GLY A 204 22.43 -17.22 8.72
CA GLY A 204 21.91 -16.92 10.05
C GLY A 204 20.68 -16.08 10.17
N GLU A 205 20.09 -15.50 9.14
CA GLU A 205 19.08 -14.52 9.49
C GLU A 205 17.88 -14.50 8.58
N GLU A 206 16.96 -14.99 8.46
CA GLU A 206 15.63 -14.64 7.93
C GLU A 206 14.90 -15.81 7.29
N ASN A 207 13.86 -16.16 7.98
CA ASN A 207 12.82 -17.08 7.49
C ASN A 207 12.09 -16.55 6.23
N LEU A 208 12.35 -15.31 5.82
CA LEU A 208 11.76 -14.74 4.60
C LEU A 208 12.30 -15.42 3.36
N LEU A 209 11.41 -15.77 2.44
CA LEU A 209 11.79 -16.38 1.16
C LEU A 209 12.63 -15.40 0.31
N PHE A 210 12.21 -14.15 0.23
CA PHE A 210 12.83 -13.12 -0.59
C PHE A 210 13.59 -12.10 0.25
N LEU A 211 14.90 -12.05 0.07
CA LEU A 211 15.80 -11.12 0.75
C LEU A 211 16.61 -10.35 -0.29
N THR A 212 16.74 -9.04 -0.10
CA THR A 212 17.63 -8.21 -0.94
C THR A 212 19.05 -8.24 -0.42
N LEU A 213 20.02 -8.40 -1.31
CA LEU A 213 21.43 -8.15 -1.02
C LEU A 213 21.62 -6.64 -0.84
N HIS A 214 22.13 -6.22 0.30
CA HIS A 214 22.57 -4.85 0.58
C HIS A 214 24.05 -4.70 0.30
#